data_880bf169245c69b346dadc26464eee1a
#
_entry.id   880bf169245c69b346dadc26464eee1a
#
_cell.length_a   1.000
_cell.length_b   1.000
_cell.length_c   1.000
_cell.angle_alpha   90.00
_cell.angle_beta   90.00
_cell.angle_gamma   90.00
#
_symmetry.space_group_name_H-M   'P 1'
#
loop_
_entity.id
_entity.type
_entity.pdbx_description
1 polymer ?
#
loop_
_entity_poly.entity_id
_entity_poly.type
_entity_poly.pdbx_seq_one_letter_code
_entity_poly.pdbx_strand_id
1 'polypeptide(L)'
;MFAPILLAATAPVAPIAYESTAPVAYLIDFSSGATLYLRDADRRIPTASMAKMMTAWVAFEAIKTGKLKPKHTFPVKAATWTKWNNTGSSMFLKVGENVSVENLLHGILTVSGNDASVVLAEGMAGTEAQFAKRMTAEAKRLGMKNSHFGTANGWPDNGATYSTAHDLALLANRIVMDHPALFHQYFSQSSFTWNNVTQANRNPLLGDIPGADGMKTGHSDAAGYCLVGTVLQGKRRLLLVVAGLPTRAARINEARDMMKWGFEAWQSKPLFGRGRTVAEIPVQLGDQRRIRLIAPRDLAVTLLKGSTKPISLTVLYKGPVRAPFAKGTELAQLVAKLPDGSQQVMPLVAAERVGKAGFLGRAWNGVQTLVGA
;
A
#
# COMPACT_ATOMS: atom_id res chain seq x y z
N MET A 1 37.49 -8.82 47.30
CA MET A 1 36.89 -7.53 46.92
C MET A 1 36.82 -7.47 45.40
N PHE A 2 35.68 -7.69 44.80
CA PHE A 2 35.45 -7.51 43.36
C PHE A 2 34.86 -6.13 43.15
N ALA A 3 35.57 -5.30 42.37
CA ALA A 3 35.07 -3.99 41.97
C ALA A 3 33.99 -4.17 40.90
N PRO A 4 32.84 -3.43 40.98
CA PRO A 4 31.85 -3.45 39.94
C PRO A 4 32.37 -2.74 38.70
N ILE A 5 32.36 -3.43 37.56
CA ILE A 5 32.60 -2.82 36.26
C ILE A 5 31.34 -1.98 35.94
N LEU A 6 31.44 -0.65 36.06
CA LEU A 6 30.46 0.27 35.50
C LEU A 6 30.50 0.18 33.97
N LEU A 7 29.53 -0.51 33.36
CA LEU A 7 29.25 -0.31 31.94
C LEU A 7 28.74 1.14 31.77
N ALA A 8 29.56 1.97 31.14
CA ALA A 8 29.10 3.30 30.70
C ALA A 8 27.93 3.11 29.73
N ALA A 9 26.76 3.56 30.13
CA ALA A 9 25.63 3.66 29.24
C ALA A 9 25.98 4.68 28.13
N THR A 10 26.22 4.18 26.91
CA THR A 10 26.38 5.04 25.76
C THR A 10 25.10 5.87 25.58
N ALA A 11 25.22 7.19 25.61
CA ALA A 11 24.11 8.09 25.32
C ALA A 11 23.49 7.71 23.96
N PRO A 12 22.15 7.69 23.84
CA PRO A 12 21.51 7.38 22.57
C PRO A 12 21.96 8.40 21.54
N VAL A 13 22.59 7.93 20.46
CA VAL A 13 22.98 8.76 19.32
C VAL A 13 21.65 9.25 18.71
N ALA A 14 21.46 10.58 18.70
CA ALA A 14 20.32 11.17 18.00
C ALA A 14 20.37 10.69 16.53
N PRO A 15 19.26 10.21 15.97
CA PRO A 15 19.29 9.72 14.59
C PRO A 15 19.67 10.86 13.67
N ILE A 16 20.54 10.58 12.70
CA ILE A 16 20.90 11.53 11.65
C ILE A 16 19.60 11.93 10.96
N ALA A 17 19.29 13.24 10.98
CA ALA A 17 18.15 13.77 10.24
C ALA A 17 18.34 13.44 8.75
N TYR A 18 17.33 12.85 8.12
CA TYR A 18 17.35 12.60 6.69
C TYR A 18 16.81 13.82 5.94
N GLU A 19 17.57 14.29 4.96
CA GLU A 19 17.10 15.33 4.05
C GLU A 19 16.94 14.77 2.64
N SER A 20 15.69 14.63 2.21
CA SER A 20 15.37 14.15 0.87
C SER A 20 15.68 15.20 -0.19
N THR A 21 16.23 14.79 -1.31
CA THR A 21 16.38 15.62 -2.50
C THR A 21 15.12 15.64 -3.38
N ALA A 22 14.18 14.74 -3.13
CA ALA A 22 12.94 14.65 -3.89
C ALA A 22 11.97 15.78 -3.52
N PRO A 23 11.38 16.48 -4.52
CA PRO A 23 10.33 17.48 -4.29
C PRO A 23 9.10 16.93 -3.59
N VAL A 24 8.77 15.65 -3.83
CA VAL A 24 7.73 14.90 -3.12
C VAL A 24 8.34 13.62 -2.59
N ALA A 25 8.24 13.38 -1.28
CA ALA A 25 8.75 12.18 -0.65
C ALA A 25 7.85 11.72 0.50
N TYR A 26 7.60 10.43 0.56
CA TYR A 26 6.86 9.79 1.63
C TYR A 26 7.43 8.42 1.95
N LEU A 27 7.89 8.20 3.17
CA LEU A 27 8.35 6.92 3.67
C LEU A 27 7.47 6.49 4.84
N ILE A 28 6.88 5.31 4.73
CA ILE A 28 6.01 4.73 5.75
C ILE A 28 6.47 3.32 6.12
N ASP A 29 6.37 3.00 7.41
CA ASP A 29 6.48 1.64 7.90
C ASP A 29 5.09 0.98 7.89
N PHE A 30 4.83 0.07 6.95
CA PHE A 30 3.56 -0.63 6.84
C PHE A 30 3.26 -1.55 8.03
N SER A 31 4.28 -2.02 8.72
CA SER A 31 4.09 -2.92 9.86
C SER A 31 3.39 -2.22 11.02
N SER A 32 3.67 -0.94 11.22
CA SER A 32 3.09 -0.10 12.28
C SER A 32 2.10 0.95 11.78
N GLY A 33 2.20 1.36 10.49
CA GLY A 33 1.52 2.53 9.95
C GLY A 33 2.24 3.86 10.23
N ALA A 34 3.46 3.80 10.77
CA ALA A 34 4.22 5.00 11.13
C ALA A 34 4.78 5.72 9.90
N THR A 35 4.52 7.01 9.79
CA THR A 35 5.22 7.90 8.85
C THR A 35 6.62 8.16 9.37
N LEU A 36 7.65 7.80 8.59
CA LEU A 36 9.05 7.99 8.93
C LEU A 36 9.59 9.28 8.32
N TYR A 37 9.14 9.61 7.11
CA TYR A 37 9.49 10.82 6.39
C TYR A 37 8.30 11.33 5.59
N LEU A 38 8.14 12.66 5.51
CA LEU A 38 7.06 13.29 4.76
C LEU A 38 7.52 14.65 4.21
N ARG A 39 7.38 14.82 2.88
CA ARG A 39 7.54 16.10 2.18
C ARG A 39 6.50 16.19 1.07
N ASP A 40 5.62 17.17 1.11
CA ASP A 40 4.58 17.44 0.10
C ASP A 40 3.76 16.23 -0.31
N ALA A 41 3.52 15.26 0.62
CA ALA A 41 2.91 13.97 0.30
C ALA A 41 1.46 14.06 -0.18
N ASP A 42 0.78 15.18 0.04
CA ASP A 42 -0.59 15.46 -0.44
C ASP A 42 -0.63 16.33 -1.71
N ARG A 43 0.53 16.76 -2.21
CA ARG A 43 0.63 17.47 -3.47
C ARG A 43 0.21 16.55 -4.62
N ARG A 44 -0.71 17.01 -5.47
CA ARG A 44 -1.06 16.31 -6.70
C ARG A 44 0.10 16.33 -7.67
N ILE A 45 0.46 15.16 -8.16
CA ILE A 45 1.54 14.95 -9.12
C ILE A 45 1.02 14.14 -10.30
N PRO A 46 1.54 14.38 -11.52
CA PRO A 46 1.34 13.47 -12.64
C PRO A 46 1.92 12.10 -12.27
N THR A 47 1.14 11.04 -12.46
CA THR A 47 1.57 9.70 -12.02
C THR A 47 2.61 9.07 -12.94
N ALA A 48 2.65 9.50 -14.19
CA ALA A 48 3.34 8.75 -15.22
C ALA A 48 3.02 7.24 -15.10
N SER A 49 3.97 6.37 -15.38
CA SER A 49 3.75 4.91 -15.33
C SER A 49 3.44 4.34 -13.93
N MET A 50 3.42 5.13 -12.85
CA MET A 50 2.90 4.67 -11.55
C MET A 50 1.39 4.39 -11.60
N ALA A 51 0.64 5.01 -12.54
CA ALA A 51 -0.77 4.68 -12.80
C ALA A 51 -1.01 3.19 -13.08
N LYS A 52 -0.01 2.49 -13.63
CA LYS A 52 -0.10 1.05 -13.92
C LYS A 52 -0.29 0.17 -12.67
N MET A 53 -0.02 0.70 -11.48
CA MET A 53 -0.39 0.05 -10.23
C MET A 53 -1.92 -0.05 -10.09
N MET A 54 -2.65 1.02 -10.45
CA MET A 54 -4.12 1.00 -10.45
C MET A 54 -4.67 0.11 -11.58
N THR A 55 -4.02 0.07 -12.72
CA THR A 55 -4.35 -0.87 -13.82
C THR A 55 -4.24 -2.32 -13.35
N ALA A 56 -3.15 -2.65 -12.66
CA ALA A 56 -2.97 -3.98 -12.07
C ALA A 56 -3.99 -4.25 -10.95
N TRP A 57 -4.29 -3.28 -10.10
CA TRP A 57 -5.30 -3.40 -9.06
C TRP A 57 -6.67 -3.80 -9.62
N VAL A 58 -7.15 -3.12 -10.66
CA VAL A 58 -8.44 -3.43 -11.29
C VAL A 58 -8.45 -4.86 -11.86
N ALA A 59 -7.34 -5.30 -12.45
CA ALA A 59 -7.21 -6.68 -12.94
C ALA A 59 -7.16 -7.69 -11.79
N PHE A 60 -6.45 -7.40 -10.71
CA PHE A 60 -6.35 -8.27 -9.53
C PHE A 60 -7.69 -8.46 -8.84
N GLU A 61 -8.49 -7.40 -8.69
CA GLU A 61 -9.86 -7.49 -8.16
C GLU A 61 -10.75 -8.37 -9.06
N ALA A 62 -10.60 -8.25 -10.39
CA ALA A 62 -11.33 -9.10 -11.33
C ALA A 62 -10.89 -10.58 -11.25
N ILE A 63 -9.59 -10.84 -11.10
CA ILE A 63 -9.05 -12.19 -10.90
C ILE A 63 -9.55 -12.77 -9.57
N LYS A 64 -9.46 -12.03 -8.48
CA LYS A 64 -9.91 -12.45 -7.14
C LYS A 64 -11.38 -12.85 -7.11
N THR A 65 -12.21 -12.11 -7.86
CA THR A 65 -13.67 -12.39 -7.95
C THR A 65 -14.05 -13.41 -9.02
N GLY A 66 -13.09 -14.01 -9.73
CA GLY A 66 -13.31 -14.99 -10.78
C GLY A 66 -13.86 -14.42 -12.10
N LYS A 67 -14.01 -13.10 -12.19
CA LYS A 67 -14.49 -12.41 -13.43
C LYS A 67 -13.43 -12.38 -14.53
N LEU A 68 -12.17 -12.54 -14.19
CA LEU A 68 -11.05 -12.59 -15.11
C LEU A 68 -10.16 -13.79 -14.76
N LYS A 69 -9.67 -14.51 -15.77
CA LYS A 69 -8.72 -15.60 -15.56
C LYS A 69 -7.35 -15.21 -16.11
N PRO A 70 -6.22 -15.55 -15.44
CA PRO A 70 -4.88 -15.23 -15.93
C PRO A 70 -4.59 -15.73 -17.35
N LYS A 71 -5.14 -16.88 -17.73
CA LYS A 71 -5.00 -17.48 -19.08
C LYS A 71 -5.98 -16.94 -20.11
N HIS A 72 -6.91 -16.07 -19.74
CA HIS A 72 -7.77 -15.40 -20.71
C HIS A 72 -6.92 -14.52 -21.62
N THR A 73 -7.21 -14.51 -22.92
CA THR A 73 -6.43 -13.76 -23.91
C THR A 73 -7.22 -12.59 -24.48
N PHE A 74 -6.51 -11.52 -24.81
CA PHE A 74 -7.06 -10.34 -25.49
C PHE A 74 -6.29 -10.08 -26.78
N PRO A 75 -6.98 -9.73 -27.89
CA PRO A 75 -6.34 -9.43 -29.16
C PRO A 75 -5.71 -8.03 -29.15
N VAL A 76 -4.55 -7.89 -29.75
CA VAL A 76 -3.92 -6.59 -30.02
C VAL A 76 -4.57 -5.96 -31.23
N LYS A 77 -5.41 -4.94 -31.03
CA LYS A 77 -6.08 -4.23 -32.12
C LYS A 77 -5.09 -3.41 -32.95
N ALA A 78 -5.36 -3.27 -34.25
CA ALA A 78 -4.51 -2.49 -35.15
C ALA A 78 -4.35 -1.03 -34.68
N ALA A 79 -5.43 -0.38 -34.25
CA ALA A 79 -5.39 1.00 -33.75
C ALA A 79 -4.50 1.15 -32.51
N THR A 80 -4.57 0.21 -31.57
CA THR A 80 -3.74 0.18 -30.36
C THR A 80 -2.27 -0.03 -30.73
N TRP A 81 -2.00 -0.97 -31.63
CA TRP A 81 -0.65 -1.20 -32.12
C TRP A 81 -0.07 0.04 -32.82
N THR A 82 -0.81 0.66 -33.74
CA THR A 82 -0.37 1.87 -34.43
C THR A 82 0.00 3.00 -33.48
N LYS A 83 -0.81 3.20 -32.42
CA LYS A 83 -0.57 4.25 -31.43
C LYS A 83 0.64 3.96 -30.53
N TRP A 84 0.83 2.70 -30.13
CA TRP A 84 1.77 2.35 -29.08
C TRP A 84 3.01 1.61 -29.57
N ASN A 85 3.08 1.23 -30.84
CA ASN A 85 4.29 0.67 -31.44
C ASN A 85 5.40 1.73 -31.41
N ASN A 86 6.50 1.40 -30.72
CA ASN A 86 7.63 2.31 -30.49
C ASN A 86 7.31 3.60 -29.72
N THR A 87 6.19 3.68 -28.99
CA THR A 87 5.81 4.84 -28.19
C THR A 87 6.07 4.60 -26.72
N GLY A 88 7.18 5.14 -26.20
CA GLY A 88 7.62 4.98 -24.82
C GLY A 88 8.00 3.53 -24.48
N SER A 89 7.68 3.08 -23.25
CA SER A 89 7.95 1.69 -22.85
C SER A 89 6.96 0.74 -23.47
N SER A 90 7.44 -0.31 -24.13
CA SER A 90 6.64 -1.29 -24.88
C SER A 90 7.00 -2.73 -24.46
N MET A 91 6.02 -3.61 -24.49
CA MET A 91 6.17 -5.05 -24.44
C MET A 91 6.50 -5.64 -25.84
N PHE A 92 6.45 -4.81 -26.89
CA PHE A 92 6.64 -5.19 -28.28
C PHE A 92 5.59 -6.18 -28.80
N LEU A 93 4.33 -5.86 -28.52
CA LEU A 93 3.18 -6.62 -29.02
C LEU A 93 3.06 -6.50 -30.54
N LYS A 94 2.54 -7.55 -31.19
CA LYS A 94 2.29 -7.57 -32.64
C LYS A 94 0.80 -7.38 -32.90
N VAL A 95 0.44 -6.74 -34.00
CA VAL A 95 -0.97 -6.58 -34.40
C VAL A 95 -1.64 -7.95 -34.59
N GLY A 96 -2.85 -8.09 -34.07
CA GLY A 96 -3.63 -9.35 -34.14
C GLY A 96 -3.18 -10.45 -33.20
N GLU A 97 -2.09 -10.26 -32.46
CA GLU A 97 -1.60 -11.21 -31.46
C GLU A 97 -2.61 -11.36 -30.32
N ASN A 98 -2.87 -12.58 -29.87
CA ASN A 98 -3.70 -12.85 -28.69
C ASN A 98 -2.80 -13.02 -27.47
N VAL A 99 -2.89 -12.13 -26.52
CA VAL A 99 -2.00 -12.09 -25.35
C VAL A 99 -2.76 -12.40 -24.08
N SER A 100 -2.25 -13.33 -23.26
CA SER A 100 -2.89 -13.69 -22.00
C SER A 100 -2.80 -12.54 -20.98
N VAL A 101 -3.80 -12.45 -20.09
CA VAL A 101 -3.82 -11.50 -18.98
C VAL A 101 -2.56 -11.59 -18.12
N GLU A 102 -2.07 -12.81 -17.89
CA GLU A 102 -0.83 -13.08 -17.17
C GLU A 102 0.37 -12.40 -17.84
N ASN A 103 0.56 -12.60 -19.15
CA ASN A 103 1.65 -11.97 -19.90
C ASN A 103 1.49 -10.45 -19.98
N LEU A 104 0.26 -9.95 -20.16
CA LEU A 104 0.00 -8.51 -20.12
C LEU A 104 0.40 -7.90 -18.77
N LEU A 105 0.07 -8.55 -17.65
CA LEU A 105 0.45 -8.09 -16.31
C LEU A 105 1.97 -8.09 -16.11
N HIS A 106 2.68 -9.10 -16.57
CA HIS A 106 4.15 -9.10 -16.59
C HIS A 106 4.70 -7.95 -17.44
N GLY A 107 4.18 -7.75 -18.65
CA GLY A 107 4.56 -6.64 -19.52
C GLY A 107 4.30 -5.27 -18.88
N ILE A 108 3.17 -5.10 -18.18
CA ILE A 108 2.80 -3.86 -17.51
C ILE A 108 3.73 -3.55 -16.34
N LEU A 109 3.98 -4.53 -15.47
CA LEU A 109 4.62 -4.28 -14.18
C LEU A 109 6.14 -4.42 -14.23
N THR A 110 6.68 -5.32 -15.03
CA THR A 110 8.12 -5.52 -15.18
C THR A 110 8.74 -4.51 -16.16
N VAL A 111 8.22 -4.45 -17.39
CA VAL A 111 8.82 -3.60 -18.44
C VAL A 111 8.10 -2.28 -18.66
N SER A 112 7.00 -2.07 -17.95
CA SER A 112 6.19 -0.84 -18.01
C SER A 112 5.49 -0.64 -19.37
N GLY A 113 5.11 -1.73 -20.08
CA GLY A 113 4.51 -1.69 -21.42
C GLY A 113 3.25 -0.82 -21.49
N ASN A 114 3.29 0.21 -22.35
CA ASN A 114 2.13 1.06 -22.61
C ASN A 114 1.11 0.31 -23.46
N ASP A 115 1.59 -0.39 -24.48
CA ASP A 115 0.83 -1.30 -25.33
C ASP A 115 0.09 -2.36 -24.51
N ALA A 116 0.78 -3.07 -23.64
CA ALA A 116 0.18 -4.08 -22.76
C ALA A 116 -0.92 -3.50 -21.85
N SER A 117 -0.71 -2.28 -21.33
CA SER A 117 -1.69 -1.61 -20.45
C SER A 117 -2.99 -1.31 -21.20
N VAL A 118 -2.89 -0.83 -22.45
CA VAL A 118 -4.07 -0.47 -23.25
C VAL A 118 -4.77 -1.73 -23.75
N VAL A 119 -4.03 -2.77 -24.19
CA VAL A 119 -4.63 -4.05 -24.59
C VAL A 119 -5.41 -4.67 -23.42
N LEU A 120 -4.85 -4.68 -22.20
CA LEU A 120 -5.56 -5.16 -21.02
C LEU A 120 -6.81 -4.32 -20.73
N ALA A 121 -6.71 -2.99 -20.80
CA ALA A 121 -7.82 -2.08 -20.56
C ALA A 121 -8.96 -2.28 -21.55
N GLU A 122 -8.64 -2.36 -22.83
CA GLU A 122 -9.63 -2.61 -23.89
C GLU A 122 -10.29 -3.99 -23.77
N GLY A 123 -9.50 -5.02 -23.45
CA GLY A 123 -10.01 -6.37 -23.25
C GLY A 123 -10.98 -6.44 -22.06
N MET A 124 -10.68 -5.74 -20.96
CA MET A 124 -11.51 -5.77 -19.74
C MET A 124 -12.72 -4.82 -19.80
N ALA A 125 -12.68 -3.76 -20.59
CA ALA A 125 -13.70 -2.71 -20.56
C ALA A 125 -14.21 -2.26 -21.94
N GLY A 126 -13.74 -2.89 -23.01
CA GLY A 126 -14.08 -2.51 -24.38
C GLY A 126 -13.24 -1.34 -24.92
N THR A 127 -13.03 -0.28 -24.10
CA THR A 127 -12.18 0.87 -24.43
C THR A 127 -11.30 1.29 -23.25
N GLU A 128 -10.14 1.92 -23.55
CA GLU A 128 -9.26 2.51 -22.53
C GLU A 128 -10.01 3.54 -21.67
N ALA A 129 -10.86 4.38 -22.28
CA ALA A 129 -11.62 5.40 -21.56
C ALA A 129 -12.60 4.80 -20.53
N GLN A 130 -13.28 3.70 -20.87
CA GLN A 130 -14.16 3.02 -19.90
C GLN A 130 -13.34 2.35 -18.78
N PHE A 131 -12.17 1.83 -19.10
CA PHE A 131 -11.28 1.26 -18.09
C PHE A 131 -10.73 2.34 -17.14
N ALA A 132 -10.34 3.50 -17.64
CA ALA A 132 -9.89 4.63 -16.83
C ALA A 132 -10.98 5.12 -15.86
N LYS A 133 -12.25 5.12 -16.29
CA LYS A 133 -13.39 5.37 -15.37
C LYS A 133 -13.47 4.34 -14.24
N ARG A 134 -13.22 3.06 -14.55
CA ARG A 134 -13.14 2.00 -13.50
C ARG A 134 -11.97 2.23 -12.55
N MET A 135 -10.78 2.60 -13.06
CA MET A 135 -9.61 2.94 -12.24
C MET A 135 -9.94 4.07 -11.25
N THR A 136 -10.59 5.14 -11.74
CA THR A 136 -11.00 6.27 -10.89
C THR A 136 -12.08 5.87 -9.86
N ALA A 137 -13.02 5.01 -10.23
CA ALA A 137 -14.02 4.48 -9.30
C ALA A 137 -13.38 3.63 -8.20
N GLU A 138 -12.43 2.77 -8.56
CA GLU A 138 -11.66 1.98 -7.60
C GLU A 138 -10.80 2.86 -6.67
N ALA A 139 -10.16 3.90 -7.20
CA ALA A 139 -9.42 4.86 -6.38
C ALA A 139 -10.33 5.49 -5.31
N LYS A 140 -11.52 5.93 -5.69
CA LYS A 140 -12.52 6.47 -4.74
C LYS A 140 -12.93 5.43 -3.71
N ARG A 141 -13.19 4.18 -4.13
CA ARG A 141 -13.54 3.06 -3.23
C ARG A 141 -12.44 2.76 -2.21
N LEU A 142 -11.19 2.88 -2.62
CA LEU A 142 -10.02 2.71 -1.75
C LEU A 142 -9.78 3.89 -0.81
N GLY A 143 -10.44 5.03 -1.01
CA GLY A 143 -10.22 6.25 -0.23
C GLY A 143 -9.11 7.16 -0.77
N MET A 144 -8.66 6.96 -2.01
CA MET A 144 -7.70 7.83 -2.71
C MET A 144 -8.40 9.13 -3.14
N LYS A 145 -8.49 10.08 -2.23
CA LYS A 145 -9.31 11.30 -2.39
C LYS A 145 -8.74 12.30 -3.39
N ASN A 146 -7.44 12.21 -3.65
CA ASN A 146 -6.70 13.13 -4.52
C ASN A 146 -6.13 12.43 -5.75
N SER A 147 -6.87 11.45 -6.30
CA SER A 147 -6.43 10.69 -7.47
C SER A 147 -7.50 10.62 -8.53
N HIS A 148 -7.07 10.75 -9.78
CA HIS A 148 -7.89 10.57 -10.97
C HIS A 148 -7.05 9.91 -12.07
N PHE A 149 -7.65 9.03 -12.85
CA PHE A 149 -7.01 8.30 -13.93
C PHE A 149 -7.77 8.53 -15.23
N GLY A 150 -7.13 9.17 -16.21
CA GLY A 150 -7.64 9.39 -17.55
C GLY A 150 -7.14 8.35 -18.56
N THR A 151 -6.02 7.67 -18.25
CA THR A 151 -5.39 6.65 -19.10
C THR A 151 -5.02 5.41 -18.30
N ALA A 152 -4.94 4.26 -18.97
CA ALA A 152 -4.56 2.99 -18.34
C ALA A 152 -3.05 2.87 -18.06
N ASN A 153 -2.21 3.67 -18.70
CA ASN A 153 -0.76 3.58 -18.64
C ASN A 153 -0.08 4.79 -17.99
N GLY A 154 -0.85 5.85 -17.67
CA GLY A 154 -0.32 7.11 -17.12
C GLY A 154 0.42 7.96 -18.13
N TRP A 155 0.16 7.77 -19.43
CA TRP A 155 0.68 8.66 -20.46
C TRP A 155 0.16 10.08 -20.26
N PRO A 156 0.96 11.13 -20.56
CA PRO A 156 0.52 12.51 -20.42
C PRO A 156 -0.80 12.80 -21.13
N ASP A 157 -1.77 13.37 -20.42
CA ASP A 157 -3.14 13.60 -20.82
C ASP A 157 -3.64 14.98 -20.37
N ASN A 158 -2.79 16.00 -20.49
CA ASN A 158 -3.07 17.38 -20.08
C ASN A 158 -3.44 17.52 -18.59
N GLY A 159 -2.86 16.67 -17.73
CA GLY A 159 -3.06 16.72 -16.29
C GLY A 159 -4.31 16.01 -15.79
N ALA A 160 -5.05 15.29 -16.64
CA ALA A 160 -6.21 14.52 -16.22
C ALA A 160 -5.82 13.34 -15.30
N THR A 161 -4.64 12.71 -15.52
CA THR A 161 -4.13 11.64 -14.65
C THR A 161 -3.20 12.21 -13.59
N TYR A 162 -3.64 12.17 -12.34
CA TYR A 162 -2.87 12.62 -11.18
C TYR A 162 -3.13 11.73 -9.95
N SER A 163 -2.21 11.81 -8.99
CA SER A 163 -2.33 11.20 -7.67
C SER A 163 -1.50 11.99 -6.65
N THR A 164 -1.40 11.49 -5.42
CA THR A 164 -0.50 12.00 -4.38
C THR A 164 0.38 10.88 -3.85
N ALA A 165 1.45 11.20 -3.13
CA ALA A 165 2.29 10.18 -2.51
C ALA A 165 1.50 9.38 -1.46
N HIS A 166 0.60 10.02 -0.69
CA HIS A 166 -0.30 9.34 0.24
C HIS A 166 -1.23 8.34 -0.47
N ASP A 167 -1.90 8.77 -1.55
CA ASP A 167 -2.83 7.91 -2.28
C ASP A 167 -2.10 6.73 -2.97
N LEU A 168 -0.90 6.98 -3.54
CA LEU A 168 -0.08 5.91 -4.10
C LEU A 168 0.40 4.91 -3.04
N ALA A 169 0.75 5.39 -1.85
CA ALA A 169 1.12 4.53 -0.73
C ALA A 169 -0.08 3.71 -0.24
N LEU A 170 -1.27 4.30 -0.19
CA LEU A 170 -2.51 3.59 0.12
C LEU A 170 -2.79 2.48 -0.89
N LEU A 171 -2.69 2.76 -2.19
CA LEU A 171 -2.84 1.77 -3.25
C LEU A 171 -1.82 0.63 -3.11
N ALA A 172 -0.55 0.98 -2.88
CA ALA A 172 0.53 0.02 -2.68
C ALA A 172 0.26 -0.91 -1.49
N ASN A 173 -0.18 -0.35 -0.36
CA ASN A 173 -0.56 -1.13 0.83
C ASN A 173 -1.70 -2.10 0.51
N ARG A 174 -2.74 -1.63 -0.18
CA ARG A 174 -3.88 -2.47 -0.56
C ARG A 174 -3.47 -3.60 -1.50
N ILE A 175 -2.59 -3.34 -2.48
CA ILE A 175 -2.06 -4.38 -3.37
C ILE A 175 -1.33 -5.46 -2.57
N VAL A 176 -0.43 -5.08 -1.66
CA VAL A 176 0.35 -6.01 -0.84
C VAL A 176 -0.55 -6.83 0.09
N MET A 177 -1.54 -6.19 0.73
CA MET A 177 -2.38 -6.83 1.75
C MET A 177 -3.51 -7.66 1.18
N ASP A 178 -4.15 -7.20 0.11
CA ASP A 178 -5.37 -7.83 -0.42
C ASP A 178 -5.07 -8.86 -1.52
N HIS A 179 -3.89 -8.75 -2.16
CA HIS A 179 -3.46 -9.60 -3.27
C HIS A 179 -2.00 -10.08 -3.10
N PRO A 180 -1.58 -10.64 -1.94
CA PRO A 180 -0.18 -10.95 -1.67
C PRO A 180 0.45 -11.90 -2.68
N ALA A 181 -0.29 -12.91 -3.17
CA ALA A 181 0.20 -13.85 -4.17
C ALA A 181 0.43 -13.17 -5.53
N LEU A 182 -0.54 -12.36 -6.00
CA LEU A 182 -0.43 -11.63 -7.27
C LEU A 182 0.64 -10.53 -7.17
N PHE A 183 0.76 -9.86 -6.01
CA PHE A 183 1.84 -8.92 -5.76
C PHE A 183 3.20 -9.59 -5.95
N HIS A 184 3.44 -10.70 -5.27
CA HIS A 184 4.71 -11.43 -5.38
C HIS A 184 4.95 -11.94 -6.82
N GLN A 185 3.92 -12.43 -7.49
CA GLN A 185 4.03 -12.96 -8.84
C GLN A 185 4.44 -11.89 -9.86
N TYR A 186 3.88 -10.67 -9.78
CA TYR A 186 4.01 -9.70 -10.87
C TYR A 186 4.92 -8.50 -10.56
N PHE A 187 5.11 -8.10 -9.30
CA PHE A 187 5.90 -6.92 -8.97
C PHE A 187 7.38 -7.23 -8.68
N SER A 188 7.70 -8.45 -8.25
CA SER A 188 9.06 -8.83 -7.81
C SER A 188 9.94 -9.43 -8.92
N GLN A 189 9.43 -9.51 -10.14
CA GLN A 189 10.17 -10.11 -11.26
C GLN A 189 11.37 -9.23 -11.66
N SER A 190 12.55 -9.84 -11.81
CA SER A 190 13.76 -9.13 -12.22
C SER A 190 13.78 -8.79 -13.72
N SER A 191 13.14 -9.62 -14.54
CA SER A 191 13.04 -9.43 -15.99
C SER A 191 11.80 -10.13 -16.55
N PHE A 192 11.45 -9.78 -17.78
CA PHE A 192 10.39 -10.45 -18.53
C PHE A 192 10.79 -10.59 -20.00
N THR A 193 10.53 -11.76 -20.57
CA THR A 193 10.82 -12.08 -21.98
C THR A 193 9.51 -12.21 -22.74
N TRP A 194 9.37 -11.45 -23.83
CA TRP A 194 8.28 -11.55 -24.77
C TRP A 194 8.80 -11.47 -26.21
N ASN A 195 8.28 -12.27 -27.11
CA ASN A 195 8.72 -12.32 -28.52
C ASN A 195 10.25 -12.34 -28.69
N ASN A 196 10.96 -13.14 -27.90
CA ASN A 196 12.44 -13.24 -27.85
C ASN A 196 13.16 -11.96 -27.40
N VAL A 197 12.46 -10.96 -26.87
CA VAL A 197 13.04 -9.76 -26.30
C VAL A 197 12.97 -9.82 -24.78
N THR A 198 14.11 -9.92 -24.11
CA THR A 198 14.22 -9.88 -22.64
C THR A 198 14.47 -8.45 -22.18
N GLN A 199 13.63 -7.95 -21.29
CA GLN A 199 13.78 -6.63 -20.69
C GLN A 199 13.86 -6.75 -19.17
N ALA A 200 14.80 -6.04 -18.56
CA ALA A 200 14.93 -5.96 -17.10
C ALA A 200 13.79 -5.12 -16.48
N ASN A 201 13.46 -5.42 -15.22
CA ASN A 201 12.56 -4.59 -14.44
C ASN A 201 13.17 -3.19 -14.27
N ARG A 202 12.31 -2.18 -14.32
CA ARG A 202 12.74 -0.78 -14.21
C ARG A 202 12.90 -0.29 -12.78
N ASN A 203 12.47 -1.09 -11.78
CA ASN A 203 12.61 -0.76 -10.38
C ASN A 203 14.06 -0.94 -9.91
N PRO A 204 14.75 0.15 -9.52
CA PRO A 204 16.17 0.08 -9.17
C PRO A 204 16.46 -0.59 -7.81
N LEU A 205 15.43 -0.82 -6.99
CA LEU A 205 15.61 -1.44 -5.68
C LEU A 205 15.75 -2.96 -5.79
N LEU A 206 15.16 -3.57 -6.84
CA LEU A 206 15.21 -5.02 -7.05
C LEU A 206 16.65 -5.46 -7.33
N GLY A 207 17.15 -6.41 -6.51
CA GLY A 207 18.52 -6.90 -6.60
C GLY A 207 19.58 -5.99 -5.96
N ASP A 208 19.25 -4.73 -5.64
CA ASP A 208 20.15 -3.76 -5.01
C ASP A 208 19.97 -3.71 -3.49
N ILE A 209 18.72 -3.74 -3.00
CA ILE A 209 18.40 -3.74 -1.58
C ILE A 209 17.87 -5.11 -1.17
N PRO A 210 18.46 -5.79 -0.19
CA PRO A 210 17.94 -7.05 0.32
C PRO A 210 16.50 -6.92 0.80
N GLY A 211 15.61 -7.79 0.28
CA GLY A 211 14.18 -7.78 0.59
C GLY A 211 13.35 -6.81 -0.24
N ALA A 212 13.93 -6.12 -1.23
CA ALA A 212 13.15 -5.33 -2.20
C ALA A 212 12.29 -6.26 -3.07
N ASP A 213 10.98 -5.95 -3.15
CA ASP A 213 10.00 -6.82 -3.82
C ASP A 213 8.94 -6.07 -4.65
N GLY A 214 9.11 -4.75 -4.83
CA GLY A 214 8.22 -3.91 -5.65
C GLY A 214 8.62 -2.44 -5.57
N MET A 215 7.95 -1.49 -6.25
CA MET A 215 6.73 -1.72 -7.02
C MET A 215 6.87 -1.14 -8.44
N LYS A 216 6.78 0.19 -8.60
CA LYS A 216 6.64 0.79 -9.94
C LYS A 216 7.35 2.12 -10.07
N THR A 217 8.10 2.29 -11.14
CA THR A 217 8.70 3.56 -11.57
C THR A 217 7.75 4.35 -12.46
N GLY A 218 7.90 5.68 -12.45
CA GLY A 218 7.29 6.59 -13.39
C GLY A 218 8.31 7.58 -13.94
N HIS A 219 8.07 8.07 -15.14
CA HIS A 219 8.79 9.20 -15.73
C HIS A 219 7.97 9.86 -16.84
N SER A 220 7.90 11.16 -16.80
CA SER A 220 7.52 12.06 -17.88
C SER A 220 8.15 13.43 -17.59
N ASP A 221 8.21 14.32 -18.56
CA ASP A 221 8.78 15.66 -18.34
C ASP A 221 8.06 16.42 -17.22
N ALA A 222 6.74 16.28 -17.14
CA ALA A 222 5.94 16.92 -16.10
C ALA A 222 6.05 16.24 -14.72
N ALA A 223 6.27 14.93 -14.65
CA ALA A 223 6.37 14.17 -13.41
C ALA A 223 7.79 14.14 -12.83
N GLY A 224 8.81 14.36 -13.66
CA GLY A 224 10.18 13.99 -13.32
C GLY A 224 10.34 12.48 -13.16
N TYR A 225 11.43 12.04 -12.55
CA TYR A 225 11.65 10.63 -12.22
C TYR A 225 11.00 10.28 -10.90
N CYS A 226 10.11 9.27 -10.91
CA CYS A 226 9.29 8.86 -9.78
C CYS A 226 9.48 7.37 -9.47
N LEU A 227 9.20 6.99 -8.23
CA LEU A 227 9.19 5.60 -7.79
C LEU A 227 8.20 5.40 -6.63
N VAL A 228 7.42 4.32 -6.71
CA VAL A 228 6.86 3.64 -5.55
C VAL A 228 7.70 2.39 -5.32
N GLY A 229 8.34 2.30 -4.16
CA GLY A 229 9.23 1.19 -3.81
C GLY A 229 8.82 0.53 -2.51
N THR A 230 9.01 -0.80 -2.39
CA THR A 230 8.78 -1.52 -1.13
C THR A 230 9.90 -2.52 -0.87
N VAL A 231 10.24 -2.65 0.42
CA VAL A 231 11.27 -3.55 0.92
C VAL A 231 10.75 -4.24 2.18
N LEU A 232 10.88 -5.57 2.24
CA LEU A 232 10.56 -6.39 3.39
C LEU A 232 11.83 -6.96 4.01
N GLN A 233 12.18 -6.57 5.23
CA GLN A 233 13.28 -7.17 6.00
C GLN A 233 12.71 -7.80 7.28
N GLY A 234 12.84 -9.12 7.38
CA GLY A 234 12.18 -9.87 8.44
C GLY A 234 10.65 -9.68 8.41
N LYS A 235 10.09 -9.11 9.48
CA LYS A 235 8.66 -8.77 9.57
C LYS A 235 8.34 -7.29 9.32
N ARG A 236 9.35 -6.49 9.00
CA ARG A 236 9.22 -5.05 8.81
C ARG A 236 9.20 -4.69 7.34
N ARG A 237 8.11 -4.07 6.88
CA ARG A 237 7.95 -3.60 5.51
C ARG A 237 7.95 -2.08 5.48
N LEU A 238 8.87 -1.51 4.73
CA LEU A 238 8.88 -0.09 4.39
C LEU A 238 8.31 0.11 2.99
N LEU A 239 7.61 1.22 2.80
CA LEU A 239 7.18 1.70 1.49
C LEU A 239 7.61 3.15 1.32
N LEU A 240 8.16 3.41 0.15
CA LEU A 240 8.65 4.69 -0.30
C LEU A 240 7.82 5.18 -1.50
N VAL A 241 7.48 6.46 -1.50
CA VAL A 241 7.05 7.19 -2.70
C VAL A 241 7.93 8.41 -2.85
N VAL A 242 8.62 8.53 -4.00
CA VAL A 242 9.38 9.72 -4.38
C VAL A 242 8.96 10.18 -5.78
N ALA A 243 8.88 11.50 -5.99
CA ALA A 243 8.53 12.08 -7.27
C ALA A 243 9.20 13.43 -7.51
N GLY A 244 9.28 13.82 -8.78
CA GLY A 244 9.84 15.10 -9.20
C GLY A 244 11.36 15.13 -9.26
N LEU A 245 12.04 13.99 -9.21
CA LEU A 245 13.51 13.95 -9.29
C LEU A 245 14.02 14.26 -10.70
N PRO A 246 15.13 14.99 -10.83
CA PRO A 246 15.57 15.51 -12.15
C PRO A 246 16.17 14.45 -13.07
N THR A 247 16.72 13.36 -12.50
CA THR A 247 17.40 12.33 -13.28
C THR A 247 17.08 10.92 -12.80
N ARG A 248 17.33 9.93 -13.67
CA ARG A 248 17.26 8.52 -13.28
C ARG A 248 18.22 8.18 -12.15
N ALA A 249 19.43 8.74 -12.17
CA ALA A 249 20.43 8.52 -11.12
C ALA A 249 19.96 9.11 -9.78
N ALA A 250 19.43 10.33 -9.78
CA ALA A 250 18.86 10.95 -8.58
C ALA A 250 17.76 10.08 -7.96
N ARG A 251 16.85 9.50 -8.79
CA ARG A 251 15.81 8.58 -8.29
C ARG A 251 16.40 7.31 -7.66
N ILE A 252 17.44 6.74 -8.26
CA ILE A 252 18.09 5.53 -7.75
C ILE A 252 18.74 5.81 -6.39
N ASN A 253 19.52 6.88 -6.31
CA ASN A 253 20.24 7.24 -5.09
C ASN A 253 19.26 7.62 -3.97
N GLU A 254 18.31 8.49 -4.24
CA GLU A 254 17.29 8.90 -3.27
C GLU A 254 16.52 7.71 -2.69
N ALA A 255 16.08 6.80 -3.57
CA ALA A 255 15.32 5.63 -3.13
C ALA A 255 16.16 4.69 -2.26
N ARG A 256 17.42 4.46 -2.63
CA ARG A 256 18.37 3.64 -1.86
C ARG A 256 18.64 4.24 -0.50
N ASP A 257 19.02 5.51 -0.48
CA ASP A 257 19.48 6.19 0.73
C ASP A 257 18.32 6.34 1.75
N MET A 258 17.13 6.70 1.27
CA MET A 258 15.95 6.82 2.12
C MET A 258 15.48 5.47 2.68
N MET A 259 15.52 4.38 1.88
CA MET A 259 15.21 3.03 2.37
C MET A 259 16.23 2.58 3.41
N LYS A 260 17.53 2.77 3.15
CA LYS A 260 18.60 2.44 4.08
C LYS A 260 18.43 3.18 5.39
N TRP A 261 18.24 4.51 5.33
CA TRP A 261 17.97 5.34 6.51
C TRP A 261 16.74 4.84 7.29
N GLY A 262 15.65 4.49 6.59
CA GLY A 262 14.42 3.98 7.21
C GLY A 262 14.62 2.69 8.00
N PHE A 263 15.52 1.80 7.56
CA PHE A 263 15.86 0.58 8.29
C PHE A 263 16.91 0.80 9.37
N GLU A 264 17.85 1.72 9.19
CA GLU A 264 18.96 1.96 10.11
C GLU A 264 18.61 2.89 11.27
N ALA A 265 17.88 3.99 10.99
CA ALA A 265 17.50 4.99 11.99
C ALA A 265 16.30 4.59 12.85
N TRP A 266 15.48 3.68 12.38
CA TRP A 266 14.23 3.30 13.02
C TRP A 266 14.20 1.80 13.36
N GLN A 267 13.48 1.46 14.43
CA GLN A 267 13.26 0.07 14.86
C GLN A 267 11.77 -0.19 15.10
N SER A 268 11.34 -1.42 14.82
CA SER A 268 9.99 -1.87 15.13
C SER A 268 9.98 -2.60 16.47
N LYS A 269 9.05 -2.23 17.36
CA LYS A 269 8.81 -2.91 18.65
C LYS A 269 7.46 -3.62 18.57
N PRO A 270 7.42 -4.97 18.61
CA PRO A 270 6.18 -5.72 18.61
C PRO A 270 5.31 -5.38 19.83
N LEU A 271 3.99 -5.31 19.63
CA LEU A 271 3.00 -5.10 20.69
C LEU A 271 2.10 -6.32 20.86
N PHE A 272 1.35 -6.69 19.85
CA PHE A 272 0.40 -7.81 19.87
C PHE A 272 0.51 -8.64 18.59
N GLY A 273 0.60 -9.95 18.73
CA GLY A 273 0.51 -10.87 17.60
C GLY A 273 -0.93 -10.95 17.06
N ARG A 274 -1.06 -11.32 15.77
CA ARG A 274 -2.34 -11.52 15.09
C ARG A 274 -3.28 -12.43 15.91
N GLY A 275 -4.54 -12.02 16.05
CA GLY A 275 -5.57 -12.75 16.78
C GLY A 275 -5.50 -12.62 18.32
N ARG A 276 -4.47 -11.98 18.87
CA ARG A 276 -4.38 -11.73 20.33
C ARG A 276 -5.40 -10.71 20.76
N THR A 277 -6.07 -10.99 21.88
CA THR A 277 -6.99 -10.04 22.52
C THR A 277 -6.21 -8.86 23.08
N VAL A 278 -6.66 -7.66 22.74
CA VAL A 278 -6.09 -6.38 23.20
C VAL A 278 -6.94 -5.74 24.26
N ALA A 279 -8.27 -5.79 24.10
CA ALA A 279 -9.24 -5.22 25.03
C ALA A 279 -10.59 -5.93 24.93
N GLU A 280 -11.51 -5.58 25.82
CA GLU A 280 -12.90 -5.98 25.77
C GLU A 280 -13.79 -4.75 25.98
N ILE A 281 -14.79 -4.57 25.11
CA ILE A 281 -15.70 -3.41 25.15
C ILE A 281 -17.17 -3.83 25.25
N PRO A 282 -18.04 -2.98 25.84
CA PRO A 282 -19.46 -3.25 25.94
C PRO A 282 -20.16 -3.15 24.59
N VAL A 283 -21.20 -3.98 24.41
CA VAL A 283 -22.05 -4.01 23.20
C VAL A 283 -23.50 -3.79 23.60
N GLN A 284 -24.18 -2.91 22.90
CA GLN A 284 -25.61 -2.66 23.02
C GLN A 284 -26.41 -3.42 21.96
N LEU A 285 -27.64 -3.81 22.30
CA LEU A 285 -28.62 -4.48 21.43
C LEU A 285 -28.11 -5.81 20.84
N GLY A 286 -27.05 -6.39 21.40
CA GLY A 286 -26.47 -7.65 20.98
C GLY A 286 -26.92 -8.86 21.80
N ASP A 287 -26.78 -10.04 21.21
CA ASP A 287 -26.91 -11.35 21.88
C ASP A 287 -25.76 -11.62 22.85
N GLN A 288 -24.70 -10.81 22.81
CA GLN A 288 -23.62 -10.75 23.78
C GLN A 288 -23.49 -9.32 24.34
N ARG A 289 -23.15 -9.19 25.62
CA ARG A 289 -23.00 -7.91 26.30
C ARG A 289 -21.65 -7.25 26.10
N ARG A 290 -20.63 -8.03 25.80
CA ARG A 290 -19.23 -7.59 25.60
C ARG A 290 -18.64 -8.32 24.43
N ILE A 291 -17.66 -7.68 23.77
CA ILE A 291 -16.91 -8.26 22.68
C ILE A 291 -15.42 -8.07 22.90
N ARG A 292 -14.66 -9.12 22.67
CA ARG A 292 -13.20 -9.04 22.62
C ARG A 292 -12.74 -8.34 21.33
N LEU A 293 -11.85 -7.40 21.51
CA LEU A 293 -11.13 -6.74 20.43
C LEU A 293 -9.79 -7.43 20.21
N ILE A 294 -9.53 -7.86 18.99
CA ILE A 294 -8.29 -8.56 18.62
C ILE A 294 -7.48 -7.76 17.60
N ALA A 295 -6.18 -8.04 17.58
CA ALA A 295 -5.28 -7.56 16.55
C ALA A 295 -5.58 -8.28 15.22
N PRO A 296 -5.95 -7.58 14.12
CA PRO A 296 -6.25 -8.20 12.83
C PRO A 296 -4.99 -8.74 12.12
N ARG A 297 -3.83 -8.24 12.50
CA ARG A 297 -2.47 -8.61 12.06
C ARG A 297 -1.50 -8.46 13.22
N ASP A 298 -0.23 -8.79 13.01
CA ASP A 298 0.81 -8.40 13.98
C ASP A 298 0.82 -6.87 14.10
N LEU A 299 0.70 -6.35 15.32
CA LEU A 299 0.75 -4.93 15.65
C LEU A 299 2.11 -4.60 16.26
N ALA A 300 2.70 -3.53 15.79
CA ALA A 300 3.98 -3.02 16.27
C ALA A 300 3.98 -1.50 16.26
N VAL A 301 4.88 -0.89 16.99
CA VAL A 301 5.19 0.53 16.89
C VAL A 301 6.58 0.72 16.31
N THR A 302 6.77 1.79 15.56
CA THR A 302 8.07 2.17 15.02
C THR A 302 8.61 3.36 15.79
N LEU A 303 9.83 3.22 16.29
CA LEU A 303 10.53 4.16 17.15
C LEU A 303 11.90 4.46 16.56
N LEU A 304 12.46 5.60 16.91
CA LEU A 304 13.88 5.86 16.69
C LEU A 304 14.72 4.79 17.38
N LYS A 305 15.73 4.30 16.68
CA LYS A 305 16.64 3.28 17.22
C LYS A 305 17.32 3.78 18.49
N GLY A 306 17.38 2.94 19.52
CA GLY A 306 17.91 3.32 20.84
C GLY A 306 16.93 4.04 21.74
N SER A 307 15.68 4.27 21.32
CA SER A 307 14.65 4.82 22.21
C SER A 307 14.30 3.85 23.33
N THR A 308 14.50 4.29 24.59
CA THR A 308 14.25 3.52 25.81
C THR A 308 13.05 4.01 26.60
N LYS A 309 12.50 5.20 26.25
CA LYS A 309 11.37 5.80 26.96
C LYS A 309 10.10 4.95 26.80
N PRO A 310 9.22 4.94 27.82
CA PRO A 310 7.99 4.15 27.79
C PRO A 310 7.01 4.65 26.71
N ILE A 311 6.21 3.72 26.18
CA ILE A 311 5.12 3.95 25.25
C ILE A 311 3.82 3.79 26.04
N SER A 312 2.88 4.73 25.92
CA SER A 312 1.54 4.53 26.47
C SER A 312 0.59 4.00 25.40
N LEU A 313 -0.24 3.02 25.79
CA LEU A 313 -1.22 2.39 24.92
C LEU A 313 -2.62 2.72 25.40
N THR A 314 -3.49 3.19 24.51
CA THR A 314 -4.89 3.50 24.81
C THR A 314 -5.79 2.91 23.74
N VAL A 315 -6.87 2.26 24.14
CA VAL A 315 -7.90 1.78 23.21
C VAL A 315 -8.99 2.84 23.09
N LEU A 316 -9.18 3.36 21.88
CA LEU A 316 -10.23 4.31 21.55
C LEU A 316 -11.31 3.64 20.73
N TYR A 317 -12.57 3.83 21.11
CA TYR A 317 -13.72 3.37 20.34
C TYR A 317 -14.88 4.38 20.43
N LYS A 318 -15.72 4.38 19.41
CA LYS A 318 -16.93 5.21 19.39
C LYS A 318 -18.08 4.44 20.07
N GLY A 319 -18.33 4.77 21.31
CA GLY A 319 -19.43 4.18 22.06
C GLY A 319 -20.76 4.91 21.87
N PRO A 320 -21.89 4.23 22.10
CA PRO A 320 -22.02 2.80 22.33
C PRO A 320 -21.87 1.97 21.03
N VAL A 321 -21.15 0.83 21.13
CA VAL A 321 -21.05 -0.11 20.01
C VAL A 321 -22.35 -0.91 19.91
N ARG A 322 -23.03 -0.83 18.78
CA ARG A 322 -24.35 -1.46 18.58
C ARG A 322 -24.26 -2.66 17.64
N ALA A 323 -24.86 -3.77 18.07
CA ALA A 323 -25.06 -4.95 17.25
C ALA A 323 -26.17 -4.72 16.19
N PRO A 324 -26.18 -5.49 15.05
CA PRO A 324 -25.29 -6.60 14.73
C PRO A 324 -24.03 -6.17 14.00
N PHE A 325 -22.96 -6.95 14.14
CA PHE A 325 -21.75 -6.83 13.34
C PHE A 325 -21.07 -8.19 13.15
N ALA A 326 -20.29 -8.32 12.09
CA ALA A 326 -19.57 -9.54 11.74
C ALA A 326 -18.23 -9.64 12.50
N LYS A 327 -17.70 -10.86 12.61
CA LYS A 327 -16.30 -11.08 12.98
C LYS A 327 -15.38 -10.29 12.02
N GLY A 328 -14.35 -9.65 12.56
CA GLY A 328 -13.40 -8.86 11.78
C GLY A 328 -13.86 -7.42 11.47
N THR A 329 -15.07 -7.00 11.92
CA THR A 329 -15.50 -5.61 11.84
C THR A 329 -14.58 -4.75 12.71
N GLU A 330 -14.03 -3.66 12.16
CA GLU A 330 -13.26 -2.67 12.91
C GLU A 330 -14.21 -1.90 13.84
N LEU A 331 -13.95 -2.00 15.15
CA LEU A 331 -14.77 -1.39 16.19
C LEU A 331 -14.00 -0.40 17.06
N ALA A 332 -12.67 -0.45 17.04
CA ALA A 332 -11.83 0.36 17.90
C ALA A 332 -10.46 0.57 17.27
N GLN A 333 -9.69 1.46 17.87
CA GLN A 333 -8.30 1.76 17.51
C GLN A 333 -7.42 1.63 18.75
N LEU A 334 -6.26 1.00 18.60
CA LEU A 334 -5.16 1.05 19.55
C LEU A 334 -4.30 2.26 19.20
N VAL A 335 -4.22 3.22 20.10
CA VAL A 335 -3.37 4.41 19.97
C VAL A 335 -2.15 4.22 20.84
N ALA A 336 -0.98 4.19 20.22
CA ALA A 336 0.32 4.23 20.89
C ALA A 336 0.84 5.67 20.89
N LYS A 337 0.95 6.29 22.07
CA LYS A 337 1.61 7.59 22.23
C LYS A 337 3.09 7.35 22.48
N LEU A 338 3.92 7.92 21.59
CA LEU A 338 5.37 7.75 21.58
C LEU A 338 6.06 8.80 22.47
N PRO A 339 7.35 8.56 22.81
CA PRO A 339 8.13 9.45 23.66
C PRO A 339 8.34 10.87 23.12
N ASP A 340 8.26 11.04 21.80
CA ASP A 340 8.35 12.32 21.10
C ASP A 340 7.02 13.08 21.03
N GLY A 341 5.94 12.50 21.61
CA GLY A 341 4.59 13.05 21.59
C GLY A 341 3.75 12.64 20.38
N SER A 342 4.35 12.02 19.37
CA SER A 342 3.64 11.51 18.21
C SER A 342 2.75 10.30 18.57
N GLN A 343 1.80 9.99 17.69
CA GLN A 343 0.87 8.88 17.89
C GLN A 343 0.88 7.95 16.68
N GLN A 344 0.83 6.64 16.96
CA GLN A 344 0.61 5.62 15.95
C GLN A 344 -0.71 4.91 16.24
N VAL A 345 -1.56 4.83 15.22
CA VAL A 345 -2.93 4.32 15.34
C VAL A 345 -3.04 3.01 14.58
N MET A 346 -3.56 1.99 15.26
CA MET A 346 -3.69 0.65 14.72
C MET A 346 -5.13 0.15 14.89
N PRO A 347 -5.74 -0.49 13.88
CA PRO A 347 -7.11 -0.98 13.97
C PRO A 347 -7.23 -2.16 14.92
N LEU A 348 -8.34 -2.22 15.63
CA LEU A 348 -8.78 -3.38 16.42
C LEU A 348 -10.12 -3.85 15.89
N VAL A 349 -10.29 -5.18 15.77
CA VAL A 349 -11.47 -5.77 15.15
C VAL A 349 -12.19 -6.71 16.12
N ALA A 350 -13.49 -6.94 15.85
CA ALA A 350 -14.30 -7.91 16.59
C ALA A 350 -13.72 -9.33 16.47
N ALA A 351 -13.50 -10.00 17.58
CA ALA A 351 -13.01 -11.39 17.63
C ALA A 351 -14.01 -12.39 17.05
N GLU A 352 -15.29 -12.07 17.15
CA GLU A 352 -16.40 -12.93 16.74
C GLU A 352 -17.58 -12.09 16.22
N ARG A 353 -18.56 -12.73 15.63
CA ARG A 353 -19.81 -12.11 15.21
C ARG A 353 -20.68 -11.86 16.46
N VAL A 354 -21.38 -10.72 16.47
CA VAL A 354 -22.46 -10.45 17.45
C VAL A 354 -23.77 -10.24 16.69
N GLY A 355 -24.77 -11.04 17.03
CA GLY A 355 -26.13 -10.96 16.49
C GLY A 355 -26.98 -9.93 17.22
N LYS A 356 -28.21 -9.69 16.74
CA LYS A 356 -29.19 -8.87 17.47
C LYS A 356 -29.76 -9.63 18.66
N ALA A 357 -29.88 -8.99 19.81
CA ALA A 357 -30.60 -9.54 20.98
C ALA A 357 -32.07 -9.82 20.63
N GLY A 358 -32.64 -10.89 21.17
CA GLY A 358 -34.07 -11.16 21.15
C GLY A 358 -34.87 -10.05 21.85
N PHE A 359 -36.22 -10.09 21.76
CA PHE A 359 -37.10 -9.04 22.30
C PHE A 359 -36.86 -8.78 23.79
N LEU A 360 -36.79 -9.82 24.63
CA LEU A 360 -36.52 -9.71 26.08
C LEU A 360 -35.11 -9.14 26.37
N GLY A 361 -34.11 -9.53 25.63
CA GLY A 361 -32.75 -9.01 25.78
C GLY A 361 -32.64 -7.52 25.44
N ARG A 362 -33.41 -7.03 24.45
CA ARG A 362 -33.47 -5.61 24.11
C ARG A 362 -34.14 -4.76 25.18
N ALA A 363 -35.25 -5.24 25.76
CA ALA A 363 -35.94 -4.56 26.84
C ALA A 363 -35.03 -4.42 28.07
N TRP A 364 -34.33 -5.49 28.43
CA TRP A 364 -33.38 -5.48 29.56
C TRP A 364 -32.18 -4.58 29.37
N ASN A 365 -31.61 -4.58 28.14
CA ASN A 365 -30.50 -3.69 27.79
C ASN A 365 -30.93 -2.21 27.80
N GLY A 366 -32.18 -1.89 27.46
CA GLY A 366 -32.75 -0.54 27.55
C GLY A 366 -32.85 -0.03 29.00
N VAL A 367 -33.27 -0.87 29.92
CA VAL A 367 -33.38 -0.51 31.35
C VAL A 367 -32.00 -0.23 31.97
N GLN A 368 -31.00 -1.04 31.67
CA GLN A 368 -29.62 -0.82 32.17
C GLN A 368 -28.96 0.44 31.66
N THR A 369 -29.27 0.86 30.40
CA THR A 369 -28.76 2.12 29.86
C THR A 369 -29.35 3.34 30.56
N LEU A 370 -30.58 3.23 31.12
CA LEU A 370 -31.24 4.30 31.86
C LEU A 370 -30.74 4.41 33.32
N VAL A 371 -30.20 3.32 33.89
CA VAL A 371 -29.74 3.24 35.31
C VAL A 371 -28.22 3.49 35.42
N GLY A 372 -27.49 3.75 34.31
CA GLY A 372 -26.06 4.13 34.34
C GLY A 372 -25.11 3.03 34.81
N ALA A 373 -25.45 1.76 34.63
CA ALA A 373 -24.61 0.61 34.96
C ALA A 373 -23.86 0.06 33.74
#